data_930c4690d62ea5eb90023f6216f9b4e8
#
_entry.id   930c4690d62ea5eb90023f6216f9b4e8
#
_cell.length_a   1.000
_cell.length_b   1.000
_cell.length_c   1.000
_cell.angle_alpha   90.00
_cell.angle_beta   90.00
_cell.angle_gamma   90.00
#
_symmetry.space_group_name_H-M   'P 1'
#
loop_
_entity.id
_entity.type
_entity.pdbx_description
1 polymer ?
#
loop_
_entity_poly.entity_id
_entity_poly.type
_entity_poly.pdbx_seq_one_letter_code
_entity_poly.pdbx_strand_id
1 'polypeptide(L)' 'MAELTYEQAMKRLEEIVAALEKGDLNLDDSLKLFEEGTKMAAFCNKTLDEAELKITKLETTEG' A
#
# COMPACT_ATOMS: atom_id res chain seq x y z
N MET A 1 2.31 7.41 18.69
CA MET A 1 1.99 6.56 18.35
C MET A 1 2.28 6.34 17.07
N ALA A 2 2.50 5.54 16.75
CA ALA A 2 3.00 5.32 15.61
C ALA A 2 2.06 5.44 14.57
N GLU A 3 2.19 6.28 13.70
CA GLU A 3 1.35 6.36 12.70
C GLU A 3 2.01 5.75 11.55
N LEU A 4 1.35 4.99 10.73
CA LEU A 4 1.90 4.36 9.59
C LEU A 4 2.14 5.40 8.52
N THR A 5 3.33 5.51 8.05
CA THR A 5 3.61 6.47 6.99
C THR A 5 3.61 5.72 5.67
N TYR A 6 3.60 6.48 4.59
CA TYR A 6 3.55 5.87 3.25
C TYR A 6 4.78 4.98 3.09
N GLU A 7 5.94 5.44 3.50
CA GLU A 7 7.12 4.66 3.39
C GLU A 7 7.04 3.36 4.16
N GLN A 8 6.51 3.42 5.35
CA GLN A 8 6.39 2.23 6.16
C GLN A 8 5.40 1.28 5.55
N ALA A 9 4.32 1.81 5.01
CA ALA A 9 3.31 0.96 4.39
C ALA A 9 3.89 0.27 3.15
N MET A 10 4.67 1.00 2.37
CA MET A 10 5.25 0.41 1.18
C MET A 10 6.26 -0.67 1.56
N LYS A 11 7.02 -0.42 2.60
CA LYS A 11 7.98 -1.40 3.02
C LYS A 11 7.30 -2.66 3.48
N ARG A 12 6.23 -2.50 4.24
CA ARG A 12 5.50 -3.66 4.72
C ARG A 12 4.88 -4.39 3.53
N LEU A 13 4.38 -3.66 2.57
CA LEU A 13 3.76 -4.29 1.42
C LEU A 13 4.80 -5.10 0.66
N GLU A 14 6.02 -4.59 0.54
CA GLU A 14 7.06 -5.32 -0.14
C GLU A 14 7.38 -6.60 0.61
N GLU A 15 7.38 -6.55 1.92
CA GLU A 15 7.65 -7.73 2.71
C GLU A 15 6.56 -8.76 2.49
N ILE A 16 5.32 -8.30 2.43
CA ILE A 16 4.20 -9.22 2.25
C ILE A 16 4.27 -9.86 0.88
N VAL A 17 4.58 -9.08 -0.13
CA VAL A 17 4.66 -9.62 -1.47
C VAL A 17 5.79 -10.64 -1.55
N ALA A 18 6.92 -10.34 -0.93
CA ALA A 18 8.03 -11.26 -0.96
C ALA A 18 7.66 -12.57 -0.27
N ALA A 19 6.95 -12.48 0.84
CA ALA A 19 6.56 -13.67 1.55
C ALA A 19 5.59 -14.50 0.72
N LEU A 20 4.68 -13.84 0.04
CA LEU A 20 3.73 -14.57 -0.77
C LEU A 20 4.41 -15.20 -1.98
N GLU A 21 5.40 -14.53 -2.51
CA GLU A 21 6.09 -15.06 -3.66
C GLU A 21 6.94 -16.26 -3.28
N LYS A 22 7.35 -16.35 -2.04
CA LYS A 22 8.16 -17.44 -1.65
C LYS A 22 7.37 -18.70 -1.68
N GLY A 23 6.10 -18.64 -1.43
CA GLY A 23 5.27 -19.80 -1.50
C GLY A 23 5.44 -20.79 -0.39
N ASP A 24 6.08 -20.40 0.69
CA ASP A 24 6.24 -21.26 1.80
C ASP A 24 5.10 -21.23 2.75
N LEU A 25 4.10 -20.44 2.56
CA LEU A 25 3.06 -20.29 3.53
C LEU A 25 1.90 -21.20 3.27
N ASN A 26 1.19 -21.59 4.30
CA ASN A 26 0.01 -22.39 4.07
C ASN A 26 -1.08 -21.40 3.68
N LEU A 27 -2.23 -21.91 3.33
CA LEU A 27 -3.31 -21.08 2.82
C LEU A 27 -3.77 -20.04 3.82
N ASP A 28 -3.92 -20.43 5.07
CA ASP A 28 -4.40 -19.51 6.07
C ASP A 28 -3.44 -18.34 6.23
N ASP A 29 -2.15 -18.60 6.27
CA ASP A 29 -1.18 -17.56 6.44
C ASP A 29 -1.14 -16.69 5.18
N SER A 30 -1.30 -17.29 4.02
CA SER A 30 -1.29 -16.54 2.79
C SER A 30 -2.46 -15.58 2.76
N LEU A 31 -3.63 -16.05 3.22
CA LEU A 31 -4.80 -15.19 3.21
C LEU A 31 -4.63 -14.02 4.19
N LYS A 32 -4.02 -14.30 5.35
CA LYS A 32 -3.82 -13.23 6.30
C LYS A 32 -2.88 -12.18 5.72
N LEU A 33 -1.81 -12.61 5.07
CA LEU A 33 -0.89 -11.68 4.50
C LEU A 33 -1.56 -10.92 3.36
N PHE A 34 -2.39 -11.60 2.59
CA PHE A 34 -3.07 -10.95 1.49
C PHE A 34 -4.01 -9.87 2.03
N GLU A 35 -4.69 -10.16 3.13
CA GLU A 35 -5.57 -9.17 3.71
C GLU A 35 -4.77 -7.97 4.21
N GLU A 36 -3.65 -8.23 4.85
CA GLU A 36 -2.84 -7.14 5.34
C GLU A 36 -2.31 -6.35 4.16
N GLY A 37 -1.88 -7.04 3.11
CA GLY A 37 -1.36 -6.36 1.93
C GLY A 37 -2.41 -5.48 1.29
N THR A 38 -3.65 -5.96 1.26
CA THR A 38 -4.71 -5.17 0.67
C THR A 38 -4.93 -3.88 1.47
N LYS A 39 -4.83 -3.97 2.79
CA LYS A 39 -5.01 -2.80 3.60
C LYS A 39 -3.85 -1.83 3.38
N MET A 40 -2.63 -2.34 3.27
CA MET A 40 -1.48 -1.48 3.04
C MET A 40 -1.59 -0.83 1.67
N ALA A 41 -2.05 -1.58 0.67
CA ALA A 41 -2.19 -1.05 -0.67
C ALA A 41 -3.25 0.06 -0.69
N ALA A 42 -4.34 -0.15 0.04
CA ALA A 42 -5.39 0.83 0.09
C ALA A 42 -4.87 2.12 0.75
N PHE A 43 -4.06 1.96 1.80
CA PHE A 43 -3.51 3.11 2.46
C PHE A 43 -2.58 3.87 1.51
N CYS A 44 -1.76 3.16 0.76
CA CYS A 44 -0.84 3.79 -0.15
C CYS A 44 -1.59 4.47 -1.29
N ASN A 45 -2.64 3.84 -1.78
CA ASN A 45 -3.43 4.43 -2.84
C ASN A 45 -4.10 5.70 -2.34
N LYS A 46 -4.58 5.68 -1.13
CA LYS A 46 -5.25 6.84 -0.61
C LYS A 46 -4.25 7.99 -0.52
N THR A 47 -3.04 7.70 -0.04
CA THR A 47 -2.03 8.72 0.09
C THR A 47 -1.66 9.27 -1.28
N LEU A 48 -1.53 8.40 -2.27
CA LEU A 48 -1.18 8.85 -3.59
C LEU A 48 -2.31 9.65 -4.19
N ASP A 49 -3.54 9.23 -3.97
CA ASP A 49 -4.68 9.96 -4.51
C ASP A 49 -4.69 11.37 -3.94
N GLU A 50 -4.44 11.52 -2.68
CA GLU A 50 -4.47 12.84 -2.10
C GLU A 50 -3.35 13.69 -2.69
N ALA A 51 -2.20 13.10 -2.88
CA ALA A 51 -1.09 13.83 -3.43
C ALA A 51 -1.37 14.20 -4.88
N GLU A 52 -1.94 13.27 -5.61
CA GLU A 52 -2.25 13.53 -6.99
C GLU A 52 -3.30 14.62 -7.12
N LEU A 53 -4.26 14.60 -6.26
CA LEU A 53 -5.29 15.61 -6.31
C LEU A 53 -4.69 16.99 -6.11
N LYS A 54 -3.76 17.10 -5.20
CA LYS A 54 -3.14 18.37 -4.98
C LYS A 54 -2.36 18.80 -6.19
N ILE A 55 -1.61 17.90 -6.76
CA ILE A 55 -0.83 18.25 -7.92
C ILE A 55 -1.73 18.59 -9.07
N THR A 56 -2.78 17.84 -9.25
CA THR A 56 -3.70 18.09 -10.33
C THR A 56 -4.30 19.47 -10.18
N LYS A 57 -4.62 19.84 -8.95
CA LYS A 57 -5.18 21.11 -8.77
C LYS A 57 -4.25 22.15 -9.22
N LEU A 58 -3.01 21.99 -8.97
CA LEU A 58 -2.06 22.96 -9.38
C LEU A 58 -1.92 22.98 -10.86
N GLU A 59 -1.96 21.87 -11.48
CA GLU A 59 -1.81 21.87 -12.85
C GLU A 59 -3.02 21.95 -13.58
N THR A 60 -4.08 21.91 -13.03
CA THR A 60 -5.25 21.92 -13.56
C THR A 60 -5.48 22.69 -14.62
N THR A 61 -4.82 23.47 -14.75
CA THR A 61 -5.00 24.27 -15.78
C THR A 61 -5.31 23.58 -16.95
N GLU A 62 -4.85 22.56 -17.18
CA GLU A 62 -5.01 21.96 -18.24
C GLU A 62 -6.30 21.69 -18.51
N GLY A 63 -6.84 21.68 -17.84
CA GLY A 63 -8.12 21.51 -18.09
C GLY A 63 -8.69 21.14 -19.08
#